data_9fc751ec5d9dd5f0f49bcdb5b29a9422
#
_entry.id   9fc751ec5d9dd5f0f49bcdb5b29a9422
#
_cell.length_a   1.000
_cell.length_b   1.000
_cell.length_c   1.000
_cell.angle_alpha   90.00
_cell.angle_beta   90.00
_cell.angle_gamma   90.00
#
_symmetry.space_group_name_H-M   'P 1'
#
loop_
_entity.id
_entity.type
_entity.pdbx_description
1 polymer ?
#
loop_
_entity_poly.entity_id
_entity_poly.type
_entity_poly.pdbx_seq_one_letter_code
_entity_poly.pdbx_strand_id
1 'polypeptide(L)'
;MRTLLIDVWKRLTPWSKSADVYANDTDNAYPERMDRLINNSVTAKSAAAIMVQYLIGKGYGTDADNLMINKEKNLKLIDFADDVADDLVKQRGVFIHINWNALYQISNCSVVPYEWCRIGKKDSNDYAGKVAISKEWLKPKRSEIELVDIYNPRKAVIDVQVEKAGGWEHYKGQILFINMDTKLIYPLSRIDSVSEDCDSEAQASIYKNKLLRKGFFGNTLVVTRPLVGEGLEPGSTALTEAESERERFQQAIKDSLGAQNTGGVLCLEMDFAGEKLDDAILIKQIESKIDDKLFNYTETSVRENILVAFNNLPAGLIKTNEASLFGNSGEAIREMKRTYWENTTKERSLLTAVINQLLQRSQDYASLIVEPLKLIDDATPDNPQ
;
A
#
# COMPACT_ATOMS: atom_id res chain seq x y z
N MET A 1 -10.55 22.78 -35.97
CA MET A 1 -11.01 23.13 -34.61
C MET A 1 -9.99 22.59 -33.63
N ARG A 2 -9.10 23.41 -33.06
CA ARG A 2 -8.13 22.97 -32.06
C ARG A 2 -8.83 22.91 -30.71
N THR A 3 -9.06 21.75 -30.16
CA THR A 3 -9.53 21.56 -28.78
C THR A 3 -8.42 21.99 -27.85
N LEU A 4 -8.58 23.10 -27.18
CA LEU A 4 -7.67 23.51 -26.10
C LEU A 4 -7.96 22.61 -24.90
N LEU A 5 -7.12 21.61 -24.67
CA LEU A 5 -7.12 20.86 -23.42
C LEU A 5 -6.47 21.77 -22.37
N ILE A 6 -7.27 22.38 -21.52
CA ILE A 6 -6.78 23.07 -20.34
C ILE A 6 -6.54 21.99 -19.28
N ASP A 7 -5.29 21.57 -19.15
CA ASP A 7 -4.87 20.72 -18.06
C ASP A 7 -4.85 21.54 -16.75
N VAL A 8 -5.93 21.49 -15.99
CA VAL A 8 -5.97 22.13 -14.67
C VAL A 8 -5.33 21.17 -13.66
N TRP A 9 -4.04 21.34 -13.45
CA TRP A 9 -3.27 20.55 -12.48
C TRP A 9 -3.46 21.10 -11.09
N LYS A 10 -4.06 20.31 -10.20
CA LYS A 10 -4.13 20.63 -8.76
C LYS A 10 -2.87 20.19 -7.98
N ARG A 11 -2.09 19.28 -8.51
CA ARG A 11 -0.74 18.97 -8.01
C ARG A 11 0.24 19.30 -9.11
N LEU A 12 1.07 20.30 -8.86
CA LEU A 12 2.24 20.58 -9.66
C LEU A 12 3.12 19.34 -9.60
N THR A 13 3.17 18.59 -10.67
CA THR A 13 4.23 17.62 -10.87
C THR A 13 5.52 18.41 -10.93
N PRO A 14 6.42 18.32 -9.93
CA PRO A 14 7.66 19.03 -10.01
C PRO A 14 8.38 18.58 -11.27
N TRP A 15 9.02 19.51 -11.92
CA TRP A 15 9.89 19.25 -13.05
C TRP A 15 10.96 18.23 -12.63
N SER A 16 10.72 16.96 -12.84
CA SER A 16 11.74 15.94 -12.78
C SER A 16 12.68 16.19 -13.95
N LYS A 17 13.92 16.58 -13.67
CA LYS A 17 14.98 16.77 -14.67
C LYS A 17 15.35 15.47 -15.39
N SER A 18 14.86 14.34 -14.93
CA SER A 18 15.09 13.05 -15.55
C SER A 18 13.77 12.48 -15.98
N ALA A 19 13.57 12.13 -17.09
CA ALA A 19 12.63 11.21 -17.65
C ALA A 19 11.63 11.89 -18.58
N ASP A 20 11.61 11.31 -19.70
CA ASP A 20 10.66 11.40 -20.77
C ASP A 20 9.28 10.84 -20.35
N VAL A 21 9.05 10.65 -19.05
CA VAL A 21 7.79 10.17 -18.46
C VAL A 21 7.14 11.21 -17.55
N TYR A 22 5.83 11.13 -17.41
CA TYR A 22 5.13 11.88 -16.36
C TYR A 22 5.44 11.24 -15.01
N ALA A 23 6.01 12.02 -14.10
CA ALA A 23 6.28 11.57 -12.75
C ALA A 23 4.97 11.38 -11.95
N ASN A 24 4.94 10.37 -11.08
CA ASN A 24 3.86 10.19 -10.13
C ASN A 24 4.31 10.71 -8.77
N ASP A 25 3.96 11.98 -8.48
CA ASP A 25 4.43 12.82 -7.37
C ASP A 25 5.88 13.31 -7.52
N THR A 26 6.39 14.02 -6.51
CA THR A 26 7.68 14.75 -6.51
C THR A 26 8.90 13.84 -6.68
N ASP A 27 8.87 12.69 -6.02
CA ASP A 27 9.92 11.67 -6.01
C ASP A 27 9.64 10.51 -6.96
N ASN A 28 8.50 10.56 -7.67
CA ASN A 28 8.04 9.51 -8.57
C ASN A 28 7.83 8.13 -7.88
N ALA A 29 7.65 8.10 -6.56
CA ALA A 29 7.48 6.91 -5.74
C ALA A 29 6.14 6.90 -4.97
N TYR A 30 5.14 7.65 -5.45
CA TYR A 30 3.84 7.72 -4.81
C TYR A 30 3.13 6.36 -4.72
N PRO A 31 3.05 5.53 -5.78
CA PRO A 31 2.37 4.25 -5.71
C PRO A 31 3.00 3.29 -4.70
N GLU A 32 4.33 3.21 -4.69
CA GLU A 32 5.09 2.36 -3.76
C GLU A 32 4.89 2.81 -2.31
N ARG A 33 4.78 4.13 -2.10
CA ARG A 33 4.51 4.71 -0.77
C ARG A 33 3.10 4.35 -0.29
N MET A 34 2.10 4.48 -1.15
CA MET A 34 0.71 4.13 -0.82
C MET A 34 0.53 2.63 -0.57
N ASP A 35 1.12 1.78 -1.40
CA ASP A 35 1.08 0.33 -1.19
C ASP A 35 1.73 -0.06 0.16
N ARG A 36 2.87 0.53 0.48
CA ARG A 36 3.53 0.31 1.78
C ARG A 36 2.66 0.74 2.96
N LEU A 37 1.97 1.89 2.88
CA LEU A 37 1.07 2.36 3.93
C LEU A 37 -0.11 1.40 4.11
N ILE A 38 -0.71 0.92 3.03
CA ILE A 38 -1.78 -0.08 3.08
C ILE A 38 -1.27 -1.37 3.75
N ASN A 39 -0.12 -1.87 3.33
CA ASN A 39 0.43 -3.11 3.84
C ASN A 39 0.86 -3.04 5.32
N ASN A 40 1.23 -1.86 5.81
CA ASN A 40 1.64 -1.63 7.20
C ASN A 40 0.45 -1.37 8.14
N SER A 41 -0.69 -0.90 7.62
CA SER A 41 -1.91 -0.69 8.39
C SER A 41 -2.79 -1.94 8.35
N VAL A 42 -3.07 -2.52 9.50
CA VAL A 42 -3.92 -3.72 9.62
C VAL A 42 -5.33 -3.44 9.11
N THR A 43 -5.87 -2.27 9.46
CA THR A 43 -7.22 -1.85 9.06
C THR A 43 -7.29 -1.62 7.55
N ALA A 44 -6.34 -0.88 6.97
CA ALA A 44 -6.33 -0.59 5.53
C ALA A 44 -6.15 -1.87 4.70
N LYS A 45 -5.24 -2.76 5.12
CA LYS A 45 -5.00 -4.05 4.44
C LYS A 45 -6.24 -4.93 4.45
N SER A 46 -6.90 -5.05 5.61
CA SER A 46 -8.12 -5.84 5.75
C SER A 46 -9.28 -5.23 4.95
N ALA A 47 -9.42 -3.91 4.98
CA ALA A 47 -10.45 -3.20 4.22
C ALA A 47 -10.25 -3.35 2.71
N ALA A 48 -9.00 -3.26 2.23
CA ALA A 48 -8.66 -3.51 0.83
C ALA A 48 -9.04 -4.92 0.39
N ALA A 49 -8.66 -5.95 1.16
CA ALA A 49 -8.97 -7.34 0.86
C ALA A 49 -10.50 -7.60 0.80
N ILE A 50 -11.26 -7.05 1.75
CA ILE A 50 -12.72 -7.16 1.75
C ILE A 50 -13.31 -6.45 0.53
N MET A 51 -12.81 -5.26 0.20
CA MET A 51 -13.30 -4.53 -0.97
C MET A 51 -13.04 -5.29 -2.27
N VAL A 52 -11.86 -5.87 -2.46
CA VAL A 52 -11.54 -6.75 -3.60
C VAL A 52 -12.57 -7.88 -3.70
N GLN A 53 -12.85 -8.55 -2.58
CA GLN A 53 -13.86 -9.61 -2.54
C GLN A 53 -15.26 -9.10 -2.97
N TYR A 54 -15.63 -7.87 -2.61
CA TYR A 54 -16.91 -7.28 -3.02
C TYR A 54 -16.94 -6.83 -4.48
N LEU A 55 -15.79 -6.58 -5.10
CA LEU A 55 -15.69 -6.29 -6.53
C LEU A 55 -15.89 -7.57 -7.37
N ILE A 56 -15.33 -8.68 -6.93
CA ILE A 56 -15.36 -9.98 -7.65
C ILE A 56 -16.64 -10.75 -7.34
N GLY A 57 -17.19 -10.58 -6.14
CA GLY A 57 -18.35 -11.34 -5.67
C GLY A 57 -18.00 -12.80 -5.38
N LYS A 58 -18.87 -13.73 -5.81
CA LYS A 58 -18.63 -15.18 -5.78
C LYS A 58 -17.95 -15.70 -7.06
N GLY A 59 -17.27 -14.82 -7.84
CA GLY A 59 -16.74 -15.12 -9.17
C GLY A 59 -17.75 -14.88 -10.28
N TYR A 60 -17.49 -15.45 -11.44
CA TYR A 60 -18.28 -15.32 -12.68
C TYR A 60 -18.95 -16.63 -13.09
N GLY A 61 -18.89 -17.62 -12.22
CA GLY A 61 -19.34 -18.98 -12.46
C GLY A 61 -18.20 -19.94 -12.81
N THR A 62 -18.35 -21.21 -12.42
CA THR A 62 -17.28 -22.21 -12.47
C THR A 62 -16.60 -22.32 -13.84
N ASP A 63 -17.39 -22.23 -14.92
CA ASP A 63 -16.86 -22.36 -16.28
C ASP A 63 -16.07 -21.09 -16.66
N ALA A 64 -16.58 -19.91 -16.35
CA ALA A 64 -15.94 -18.64 -16.64
C ALA A 64 -14.67 -18.42 -15.78
N ASP A 65 -14.74 -18.75 -14.49
CA ASP A 65 -13.63 -18.57 -13.56
C ASP A 65 -12.37 -19.34 -13.97
N ASN A 66 -12.55 -20.51 -14.60
CA ASN A 66 -11.47 -21.39 -15.04
C ASN A 66 -10.94 -21.07 -16.45
N LEU A 67 -11.45 -20.04 -17.15
CA LEU A 67 -10.94 -19.65 -18.45
C LEU A 67 -9.49 -19.19 -18.37
N MET A 68 -8.66 -19.64 -19.29
CA MET A 68 -7.24 -19.29 -19.37
C MET A 68 -7.05 -17.97 -20.10
N ILE A 69 -6.83 -16.90 -19.38
CA ILE A 69 -6.59 -15.54 -19.93
C ILE A 69 -5.14 -15.36 -20.36
N ASN A 70 -4.22 -16.05 -19.70
CA ASN A 70 -2.82 -16.08 -20.10
C ASN A 70 -2.30 -17.52 -19.99
N LYS A 71 -2.11 -18.16 -21.15
CA LYS A 71 -1.65 -19.55 -21.21
C LYS A 71 -0.20 -19.73 -20.78
N GLU A 72 0.66 -18.73 -21.04
CA GLU A 72 2.07 -18.77 -20.67
C GLU A 72 2.29 -18.68 -19.16
N LYS A 73 1.49 -17.84 -18.49
CA LYS A 73 1.54 -17.66 -17.03
C LYS A 73 0.60 -18.59 -16.26
N ASN A 74 -0.17 -19.44 -16.95
CA ASN A 74 -1.22 -20.26 -16.36
C ASN A 74 -2.22 -19.42 -15.53
N LEU A 75 -2.60 -18.22 -16.03
CA LEU A 75 -3.43 -17.27 -15.33
C LEU A 75 -4.89 -17.46 -15.74
N LYS A 76 -5.75 -17.77 -14.79
CA LYS A 76 -7.20 -17.91 -14.99
C LYS A 76 -7.90 -16.56 -14.95
N LEU A 77 -9.15 -16.53 -15.44
CA LEU A 77 -9.97 -15.31 -15.41
C LEU A 77 -10.19 -14.79 -13.99
N ILE A 78 -10.46 -15.67 -13.03
CA ILE A 78 -10.70 -15.29 -11.65
C ILE A 78 -9.44 -14.66 -11.03
N ASP A 79 -8.26 -15.25 -11.24
CA ASP A 79 -6.99 -14.74 -10.73
C ASP A 79 -6.64 -13.40 -11.39
N PHE A 80 -6.88 -13.27 -12.70
CA PHE A 80 -6.72 -12.02 -13.42
C PHE A 80 -7.67 -10.93 -12.90
N ALA A 81 -8.92 -11.27 -12.60
CA ALA A 81 -9.90 -10.34 -12.04
C ALA A 81 -9.49 -9.88 -10.63
N ASP A 82 -8.88 -10.76 -9.84
CA ASP A 82 -8.33 -10.46 -8.52
C ASP A 82 -7.19 -9.44 -8.62
N ASP A 83 -6.22 -9.68 -9.51
CA ASP A 83 -5.11 -8.75 -9.78
C ASP A 83 -5.61 -7.36 -10.23
N VAL A 84 -6.59 -7.31 -11.16
CA VAL A 84 -7.19 -6.05 -11.62
C VAL A 84 -7.93 -5.34 -10.48
N ALA A 85 -8.69 -6.09 -9.67
CA ALA A 85 -9.44 -5.54 -8.55
C ALA A 85 -8.52 -4.99 -7.46
N ASP A 86 -7.41 -5.66 -7.17
CA ASP A 86 -6.43 -5.22 -6.16
C ASP A 86 -5.83 -3.85 -6.53
N ASP A 87 -5.35 -3.68 -7.76
CA ASP A 87 -4.83 -2.40 -8.25
C ASP A 87 -5.92 -1.31 -8.28
N LEU A 88 -7.15 -1.64 -8.71
CA LEU A 88 -8.26 -0.68 -8.69
C LEU A 88 -8.65 -0.24 -7.27
N VAL A 89 -8.57 -1.14 -6.29
CA VAL A 89 -8.88 -0.84 -4.90
C VAL A 89 -7.79 0.02 -4.28
N LYS A 90 -6.53 -0.33 -4.46
CA LYS A 90 -5.39 0.36 -3.84
C LYS A 90 -5.05 1.67 -4.54
N GLN A 91 -4.87 1.63 -5.85
CA GLN A 91 -4.32 2.72 -6.66
C GLN A 91 -5.38 3.48 -7.46
N ARG A 92 -6.62 2.95 -7.55
CA ARG A 92 -7.71 3.47 -8.39
C ARG A 92 -7.36 3.56 -9.87
N GLY A 93 -6.42 2.74 -10.29
CA GLY A 93 -5.97 2.58 -11.67
C GLY A 93 -5.31 1.24 -11.85
N VAL A 94 -5.23 0.74 -13.08
CA VAL A 94 -4.58 -0.52 -13.39
C VAL A 94 -3.93 -0.46 -14.77
N PHE A 95 -2.79 -1.11 -14.92
CA PHE A 95 -2.09 -1.31 -16.18
C PHE A 95 -2.21 -2.78 -16.60
N ILE A 96 -2.83 -3.02 -17.75
CA ILE A 96 -3.05 -4.36 -18.28
C ILE A 96 -2.23 -4.52 -19.56
N HIS A 97 -1.31 -5.46 -19.54
CA HIS A 97 -0.53 -5.84 -20.72
C HIS A 97 -1.34 -6.79 -21.60
N ILE A 98 -1.38 -6.50 -22.89
CA ILE A 98 -2.19 -7.20 -23.89
C ILE A 98 -1.28 -7.63 -25.05
N ASN A 99 -1.23 -8.91 -25.32
CA ASN A 99 -0.57 -9.48 -26.50
C ASN A 99 -1.62 -9.77 -27.59
N TRP A 100 -1.27 -9.37 -28.82
CA TRP A 100 -2.07 -9.58 -30.01
C TRP A 100 -1.54 -10.73 -30.84
N ASN A 101 -2.42 -11.47 -31.49
CA ASN A 101 -2.07 -12.43 -32.53
C ASN A 101 -2.17 -11.80 -33.94
N ALA A 102 -1.71 -12.51 -34.96
CA ALA A 102 -1.77 -12.05 -36.35
C ALA A 102 -3.21 -11.88 -36.91
N LEU A 103 -4.21 -12.33 -36.20
CA LEU A 103 -5.63 -12.12 -36.52
C LEU A 103 -6.19 -10.88 -35.82
N TYR A 104 -5.34 -10.10 -35.13
CA TYR A 104 -5.72 -8.93 -34.32
C TYR A 104 -6.67 -9.26 -33.15
N GLN A 105 -6.52 -10.45 -32.60
CA GLN A 105 -7.24 -10.89 -31.41
C GLN A 105 -6.29 -10.95 -30.23
N ILE A 106 -6.82 -10.76 -29.04
CA ILE A 106 -6.04 -10.87 -27.81
C ILE A 106 -5.70 -12.35 -27.59
N SER A 107 -4.43 -12.66 -27.52
CA SER A 107 -3.92 -14.00 -27.23
C SER A 107 -3.69 -14.20 -25.73
N ASN A 108 -3.10 -13.23 -25.08
CA ASN A 108 -2.80 -13.24 -23.64
C ASN A 108 -2.98 -11.84 -23.06
N CYS A 109 -3.41 -11.75 -21.81
CA CYS A 109 -3.32 -10.52 -21.04
C CYS A 109 -2.89 -10.81 -19.59
N SER A 110 -2.31 -9.81 -18.94
CA SER A 110 -1.90 -9.88 -17.54
C SER A 110 -1.78 -8.48 -16.96
N VAL A 111 -1.97 -8.35 -15.65
CA VAL A 111 -1.72 -7.09 -14.94
C VAL A 111 -0.22 -6.86 -14.84
N VAL A 112 0.20 -5.61 -15.02
CA VAL A 112 1.57 -5.15 -14.73
C VAL A 112 1.49 -4.35 -13.44
N PRO A 113 2.34 -4.62 -12.43
CA PRO A 113 2.30 -3.91 -11.16
C PRO A 113 2.24 -2.39 -11.37
N TYR A 114 1.27 -1.76 -10.75
CA TYR A 114 0.97 -0.35 -10.97
C TYR A 114 2.18 0.56 -10.67
N GLU A 115 2.93 0.24 -9.63
CA GLU A 115 4.12 0.97 -9.20
C GLU A 115 5.26 0.93 -10.23
N TRP A 116 5.29 -0.08 -11.11
CA TRP A 116 6.32 -0.19 -12.14
C TRP A 116 6.04 0.65 -13.39
N CYS A 117 4.82 1.14 -13.57
CA CYS A 117 4.37 1.77 -14.80
C CYS A 117 4.39 3.29 -14.72
N ARG A 118 4.90 3.94 -15.78
CA ARG A 118 4.81 5.40 -15.96
C ARG A 118 4.44 5.72 -17.41
N ILE A 119 3.62 6.73 -17.60
CA ILE A 119 3.15 7.16 -18.93
C ILE A 119 4.21 8.07 -19.54
N GLY A 120 4.59 7.80 -20.78
CA GLY A 120 5.51 8.63 -21.54
C GLY A 120 4.95 10.02 -21.85
N LYS A 121 5.81 11.05 -21.79
CA LYS A 121 5.42 12.42 -22.13
C LYS A 121 5.12 12.56 -23.62
N LYS A 122 4.14 13.37 -23.95
CA LYS A 122 3.72 13.60 -25.34
C LYS A 122 4.77 14.31 -26.19
N ASP A 123 5.64 15.07 -25.57
CA ASP A 123 6.73 15.85 -26.18
C ASP A 123 8.07 15.09 -26.26
N SER A 124 8.13 13.86 -25.74
CA SER A 124 9.31 13.00 -25.88
C SER A 124 9.32 12.28 -27.21
N ASN A 125 10.50 12.19 -27.84
CA ASN A 125 10.66 11.48 -29.11
C ASN A 125 10.51 9.96 -28.96
N ASP A 126 11.01 9.39 -27.87
CA ASP A 126 11.09 7.93 -27.68
C ASP A 126 9.89 7.39 -26.89
N TYR A 127 9.33 8.19 -25.95
CA TYR A 127 8.33 7.76 -24.96
C TYR A 127 6.90 8.19 -25.33
N ALA A 128 6.71 9.07 -26.31
CA ALA A 128 5.37 9.50 -26.70
C ALA A 128 4.48 8.34 -27.16
N GLY A 129 3.30 8.21 -26.54
CA GLY A 129 2.36 7.12 -26.84
C GLY A 129 2.78 5.76 -26.29
N LYS A 130 3.70 5.73 -25.32
CA LYS A 130 4.17 4.49 -24.68
C LYS A 130 4.02 4.55 -23.17
N VAL A 131 3.99 3.38 -22.55
CA VAL A 131 4.14 3.18 -21.11
C VAL A 131 5.54 2.67 -20.87
N ALA A 132 6.25 3.32 -19.97
CA ALA A 132 7.57 2.91 -19.51
C ALA A 132 7.40 2.04 -18.26
N ILE A 133 8.04 0.90 -18.25
CA ILE A 133 8.01 -0.10 -17.18
C ILE A 133 9.40 -0.19 -16.57
N SER A 134 9.51 0.04 -15.26
CA SER A 134 10.75 -0.12 -14.49
C SER A 134 10.41 -0.54 -13.07
N LYS A 135 11.24 -1.38 -12.48
CA LYS A 135 11.10 -1.77 -11.06
C LYS A 135 11.60 -0.70 -10.09
N GLU A 136 12.37 0.27 -10.58
CA GLU A 136 12.99 1.31 -9.78
C GLU A 136 12.79 2.67 -10.43
N TRP A 137 12.00 3.55 -9.79
CA TRP A 137 11.71 4.88 -10.30
C TRP A 137 12.39 6.02 -9.54
N LEU A 138 12.96 5.76 -8.37
CA LEU A 138 13.72 6.78 -7.63
C LEU A 138 15.03 7.12 -8.36
N LYS A 139 15.69 6.11 -8.94
CA LYS A 139 16.92 6.27 -9.74
C LYS A 139 16.88 5.33 -10.96
N PRO A 140 15.97 5.56 -11.91
CA PRO A 140 15.80 4.65 -13.03
C PRO A 140 17.03 4.66 -13.95
N LYS A 141 17.52 3.49 -14.32
CA LYS A 141 18.53 3.33 -15.35
C LYS A 141 17.85 3.15 -16.70
N ARG A 142 18.24 3.95 -17.69
CA ARG A 142 17.62 3.90 -19.02
C ARG A 142 17.65 2.51 -19.67
N SER A 143 18.68 1.73 -19.40
CA SER A 143 18.82 0.34 -19.89
C SER A 143 17.86 -0.66 -19.24
N GLU A 144 17.27 -0.31 -18.10
CA GLU A 144 16.34 -1.16 -17.34
C GLU A 144 14.87 -0.75 -17.56
N ILE A 145 14.64 0.31 -18.37
CA ILE A 145 13.30 0.77 -18.70
C ILE A 145 12.84 0.04 -19.97
N GLU A 146 11.74 -0.68 -19.85
CA GLU A 146 11.06 -1.29 -20.97
C GLU A 146 9.94 -0.37 -21.47
N LEU A 147 9.86 -0.17 -22.78
CA LEU A 147 8.84 0.64 -23.42
C LEU A 147 7.84 -0.23 -24.15
N VAL A 148 6.55 -0.06 -23.82
CA VAL A 148 5.43 -0.77 -24.48
C VAL A 148 4.40 0.26 -24.94
N ASP A 149 3.83 0.04 -26.12
CA ASP A 149 2.87 0.97 -26.72
C ASP A 149 1.55 1.05 -25.92
N ILE A 150 0.94 2.22 -25.87
CA ILE A 150 -0.38 2.41 -25.27
C ILE A 150 -1.45 1.72 -26.13
N TYR A 151 -2.44 1.12 -25.46
CA TYR A 151 -3.54 0.40 -26.08
C TYR A 151 -4.27 1.19 -27.16
N ASN A 152 -4.28 0.64 -28.36
CA ASN A 152 -5.08 1.09 -29.48
C ASN A 152 -5.42 -0.11 -30.39
N PRO A 153 -6.67 -0.61 -30.33
CA PRO A 153 -7.04 -1.87 -30.99
C PRO A 153 -7.31 -1.72 -32.49
N ARG A 154 -6.94 -0.59 -33.11
CA ARG A 154 -7.12 -0.39 -34.56
C ARG A 154 -6.04 -1.18 -35.31
N LYS A 155 -6.45 -2.02 -36.26
CA LYS A 155 -5.55 -2.83 -37.09
C LYS A 155 -4.38 -2.03 -37.65
N ALA A 156 -4.67 -0.90 -38.31
CA ALA A 156 -3.63 -0.04 -38.89
C ALA A 156 -2.60 0.48 -37.86
N VAL A 157 -2.97 0.62 -36.59
CA VAL A 157 -2.02 1.03 -35.54
C VAL A 157 -1.16 -0.15 -35.13
N ILE A 158 -1.78 -1.32 -34.96
CA ILE A 158 -1.06 -2.56 -34.62
C ILE A 158 -0.05 -2.89 -35.73
N ASP A 159 -0.45 -2.77 -37.02
CA ASP A 159 0.46 -3.02 -38.16
C ASP A 159 1.69 -2.12 -38.12
N VAL A 160 1.51 -0.81 -37.88
CA VAL A 160 2.63 0.12 -37.75
C VAL A 160 3.53 -0.21 -36.56
N GLN A 161 2.95 -0.66 -35.44
CA GLN A 161 3.71 -1.05 -34.26
C GLN A 161 4.50 -2.34 -34.50
N VAL A 162 3.88 -3.33 -35.17
CA VAL A 162 4.52 -4.59 -35.54
C VAL A 162 5.66 -4.34 -36.51
N GLU A 163 5.45 -3.50 -37.55
CA GLU A 163 6.49 -3.12 -38.49
C GLU A 163 7.69 -2.45 -37.82
N LYS A 164 7.42 -1.49 -36.89
CA LYS A 164 8.48 -0.84 -36.12
C LYS A 164 9.22 -1.79 -35.18
N ALA A 165 8.55 -2.81 -34.67
CA ALA A 165 9.19 -3.85 -33.86
C ALA A 165 10.04 -4.83 -34.65
N GLY A 166 9.90 -4.86 -35.97
CA GLY A 166 10.60 -5.83 -36.84
C GLY A 166 9.85 -7.15 -37.03
N GLY A 167 8.53 -7.15 -36.77
CA GLY A 167 7.65 -8.31 -36.98
C GLY A 167 6.93 -8.75 -35.70
N TRP A 168 6.00 -9.67 -35.87
CA TRP A 168 5.18 -10.22 -34.78
C TRP A 168 6.01 -10.89 -33.67
N GLU A 169 7.15 -11.46 -33.99
CA GLU A 169 8.06 -12.14 -33.06
C GLU A 169 8.69 -11.17 -32.02
N HIS A 170 8.85 -9.91 -32.44
CA HIS A 170 9.49 -8.88 -31.63
C HIS A 170 8.48 -7.88 -31.05
N TYR A 171 7.20 -8.02 -31.42
CA TYR A 171 6.16 -7.12 -30.97
C TYR A 171 5.78 -7.39 -29.51
N LYS A 172 5.96 -6.39 -28.67
CA LYS A 172 5.74 -6.49 -27.21
C LYS A 172 4.29 -6.35 -26.79
N GLY A 173 3.34 -6.17 -27.72
CA GLY A 173 1.95 -5.90 -27.39
C GLY A 173 1.68 -4.46 -26.97
N GLN A 174 0.64 -4.26 -26.21
CA GLN A 174 0.17 -2.95 -25.77
C GLN A 174 -0.18 -2.95 -24.29
N ILE A 175 -0.17 -1.76 -23.66
CA ILE A 175 -0.66 -1.56 -22.30
C ILE A 175 -1.96 -0.78 -22.33
N LEU A 176 -3.02 -1.38 -21.79
CA LEU A 176 -4.29 -0.72 -21.49
C LEU A 176 -4.18 -0.11 -20.08
N PHE A 177 -4.27 1.21 -20.01
CA PHE A 177 -4.32 1.92 -18.74
C PHE A 177 -5.75 2.34 -18.42
N ILE A 178 -6.27 1.87 -17.30
CA ILE A 178 -7.56 2.26 -16.74
C ILE A 178 -7.29 3.25 -15.61
N ASN A 179 -7.92 4.42 -15.68
CA ASN A 179 -7.80 5.48 -14.70
C ASN A 179 -9.18 5.88 -14.19
N MET A 180 -9.44 5.74 -12.91
CA MET A 180 -10.72 6.11 -12.30
C MET A 180 -10.89 7.60 -12.09
N ASP A 181 -9.80 8.37 -12.15
CA ASP A 181 -9.83 9.84 -12.11
C ASP A 181 -9.30 10.43 -13.41
N THR A 182 -10.20 10.66 -14.36
CA THR A 182 -9.84 11.16 -15.69
C THR A 182 -9.31 12.60 -15.70
N LYS A 183 -9.38 13.32 -14.58
CA LYS A 183 -8.83 14.68 -14.45
C LYS A 183 -7.33 14.70 -14.16
N LEU A 184 -6.78 13.57 -13.73
CA LEU A 184 -5.37 13.40 -13.41
C LEU A 184 -4.73 12.41 -14.37
N ILE A 185 -3.41 12.54 -14.60
CA ILE A 185 -2.67 11.52 -15.37
C ILE A 185 -2.66 10.20 -14.62
N TYR A 186 -2.38 10.24 -13.33
CA TYR A 186 -2.50 9.12 -12.42
C TYR A 186 -3.56 9.43 -11.38
N PRO A 187 -4.45 8.49 -11.07
CA PRO A 187 -5.41 8.69 -9.99
C PRO A 187 -4.68 8.77 -8.65
N LEU A 188 -5.30 9.44 -7.69
CA LEU A 188 -4.86 9.37 -6.30
C LEU A 188 -5.32 8.06 -5.69
N SER A 189 -4.45 7.43 -4.91
CA SER A 189 -4.78 6.22 -4.15
C SER A 189 -6.01 6.45 -3.27
N ARG A 190 -6.72 5.39 -2.98
CA ARG A 190 -7.89 5.43 -2.10
C ARG A 190 -7.57 5.97 -0.72
N ILE A 191 -6.40 5.66 -0.21
CA ILE A 191 -5.93 6.09 1.11
C ILE A 191 -5.23 7.45 1.11
N ASP A 192 -5.18 8.18 0.00
CA ASP A 192 -4.45 9.46 -0.09
C ASP A 192 -4.87 10.44 1.02
N SER A 193 -6.17 10.56 1.28
CA SER A 193 -6.72 11.46 2.29
C SER A 193 -6.54 10.99 3.74
N VAL A 194 -6.25 9.71 3.95
CA VAL A 194 -6.09 9.05 5.25
C VAL A 194 -4.72 8.41 5.40
N SER A 195 -3.74 8.87 4.61
CA SER A 195 -2.37 8.33 4.62
C SER A 195 -1.70 8.47 5.98
N GLU A 196 -1.93 9.60 6.66
CA GLU A 196 -1.45 9.85 8.02
C GLU A 196 -2.12 8.93 9.05
N ASP A 197 -3.41 8.60 8.87
CA ASP A 197 -4.11 7.66 9.74
C ASP A 197 -3.51 6.24 9.59
N CYS A 198 -3.23 5.81 8.34
CA CYS A 198 -2.58 4.53 8.08
C CYS A 198 -1.18 4.46 8.70
N ASP A 199 -0.38 5.53 8.60
CA ASP A 199 0.94 5.59 9.23
C ASP A 199 0.82 5.61 10.76
N SER A 200 -0.13 6.38 11.31
CA SER A 200 -0.38 6.45 12.75
C SER A 200 -0.73 5.09 13.35
N GLU A 201 -1.57 4.28 12.68
CA GLU A 201 -1.87 2.91 13.11
C GLU A 201 -0.61 2.04 13.16
N ALA A 202 0.23 2.12 12.12
CA ALA A 202 1.49 1.38 12.05
C ALA A 202 2.48 1.82 13.14
N GLN A 203 2.64 3.14 13.35
CA GLN A 203 3.52 3.68 14.38
C GLN A 203 3.03 3.35 15.79
N ALA A 204 1.71 3.37 16.03
CA ALA A 204 1.14 2.96 17.32
C ALA A 204 1.45 1.50 17.63
N SER A 205 1.36 0.60 16.65
CA SER A 205 1.76 -0.80 16.80
C SER A 205 3.24 -0.96 17.12
N ILE A 206 4.12 -0.23 16.42
CA ILE A 206 5.57 -0.23 16.68
C ILE A 206 5.87 0.30 18.08
N TYR A 207 5.21 1.39 18.49
CA TYR A 207 5.38 1.97 19.81
C TYR A 207 4.96 0.99 20.91
N LYS A 208 3.76 0.40 20.80
CA LYS A 208 3.27 -0.61 21.75
C LYS A 208 4.23 -1.80 21.86
N ASN A 209 4.72 -2.30 20.72
CA ASN A 209 5.68 -3.41 20.70
C ASN A 209 7.00 -3.04 21.38
N LYS A 210 7.53 -1.82 21.11
CA LYS A 210 8.71 -1.33 21.79
C LYS A 210 8.50 -1.18 23.30
N LEU A 211 7.32 -0.68 23.72
CA LEU A 211 6.98 -0.54 25.13
C LEU A 211 6.89 -1.89 25.83
N LEU A 212 6.25 -2.89 25.19
CA LEU A 212 6.14 -4.24 25.73
C LEU A 212 7.51 -4.95 25.81
N ARG A 213 8.36 -4.76 24.80
CA ARG A 213 9.71 -5.37 24.79
C ARG A 213 10.66 -4.74 25.80
N LYS A 214 10.54 -3.41 26.02
CA LYS A 214 11.35 -2.68 26.99
C LYS A 214 10.92 -2.91 28.45
N GLY A 215 9.84 -3.66 28.65
CA GLY A 215 9.20 -3.75 29.96
C GLY A 215 8.57 -2.40 30.35
N PHE A 216 7.90 -2.37 31.47
CA PHE A 216 7.22 -1.18 32.02
C PHE A 216 8.16 -0.05 32.46
N PHE A 217 9.48 -0.23 32.27
CA PHE A 217 10.48 0.77 32.59
C PHE A 217 10.51 1.78 31.45
N GLY A 218 9.73 2.85 31.59
CA GLY A 218 9.90 4.07 30.83
C GLY A 218 11.36 4.54 30.87
N ASN A 219 11.72 5.56 30.11
CA ASN A 219 13.07 6.10 30.11
C ASN A 219 13.58 6.25 31.53
N THR A 220 14.54 5.42 31.93
CA THR A 220 15.10 5.45 33.28
C THR A 220 16.28 6.41 33.26
N LEU A 221 16.17 7.46 34.07
CA LEU A 221 17.29 8.37 34.31
C LEU A 221 18.08 7.81 35.51
N VAL A 222 19.31 7.45 35.25
CA VAL A 222 20.29 7.09 36.28
C VAL A 222 21.28 8.24 36.41
N VAL A 223 21.26 8.91 37.55
CA VAL A 223 22.21 9.99 37.88
C VAL A 223 23.21 9.42 38.88
N THR A 224 24.48 9.51 38.54
CA THR A 224 25.60 9.10 39.42
C THR A 224 26.51 10.27 39.67
N ARG A 225 27.30 10.19 40.76
CA ARG A 225 28.46 11.07 40.90
C ARG A 225 29.48 10.78 39.80
N PRO A 226 30.37 11.75 39.49
CA PRO A 226 31.44 11.48 38.54
C PRO A 226 32.25 10.25 38.97
N LEU A 227 32.28 9.27 38.07
CA LEU A 227 32.98 7.99 38.31
C LEU A 227 34.48 8.14 38.08
N VAL A 228 34.88 9.18 37.37
CA VAL A 228 36.28 9.54 37.15
C VAL A 228 36.56 10.78 37.99
N GLY A 229 37.45 10.67 38.98
CA GLY A 229 37.83 11.76 39.90
C GLY A 229 38.51 12.90 39.18
N GLU A 230 38.26 14.15 39.65
CA GLU A 230 39.00 15.32 39.19
C GLU A 230 40.48 15.25 39.63
N GLY A 231 41.41 15.57 38.74
CA GLY A 231 42.84 15.66 39.05
C GLY A 231 43.72 14.52 38.54
N LEU A 232 43.18 13.60 37.73
CA LEU A 232 43.99 12.58 37.06
C LEU A 232 44.68 13.18 35.82
N GLU A 233 46.00 12.95 35.69
CA GLU A 233 46.76 13.45 34.54
C GLU A 233 46.34 12.73 33.25
N PRO A 234 46.18 13.48 32.13
CA PRO A 234 45.90 12.92 30.84
C PRO A 234 46.94 11.87 30.41
N GLY A 235 46.50 10.65 30.12
CA GLY A 235 47.37 9.53 29.70
C GLY A 235 47.97 8.73 30.85
N SER A 236 47.58 8.96 32.11
CA SER A 236 48.00 8.14 33.26
C SER A 236 47.25 6.79 33.24
N THR A 237 47.92 5.76 33.76
CA THR A 237 47.34 4.43 33.93
C THR A 237 46.06 4.48 34.80
N ALA A 238 46.06 5.35 35.82
CA ALA A 238 44.92 5.57 36.70
C ALA A 238 43.71 6.17 35.98
N LEU A 239 43.91 7.06 35.01
CA LEU A 239 42.82 7.60 34.19
C LEU A 239 42.19 6.49 33.30
N THR A 240 43.03 5.69 32.66
CA THR A 240 42.60 4.59 31.79
C THR A 240 41.83 3.53 32.57
N GLU A 241 42.26 3.22 33.79
CA GLU A 241 41.55 2.29 34.68
C GLU A 241 40.19 2.85 35.12
N ALA A 242 40.13 4.12 35.52
CA ALA A 242 38.88 4.80 35.91
C ALA A 242 37.87 4.90 34.73
N GLU A 243 38.36 5.20 33.53
CA GLU A 243 37.53 5.18 32.32
C GLU A 243 36.98 3.76 32.01
N SER A 244 37.80 2.73 32.17
CA SER A 244 37.38 1.35 31.97
C SER A 244 36.36 0.89 33.01
N GLU A 245 36.48 1.30 34.24
CA GLU A 245 35.50 1.03 35.32
C GLU A 245 34.19 1.78 35.06
N ARG A 246 34.25 3.03 34.60
CA ARG A 246 33.07 3.80 34.16
C ARG A 246 32.30 3.10 33.04
N GLU A 247 32.99 2.64 32.01
CA GLU A 247 32.37 1.90 30.91
C GLU A 247 31.75 0.57 31.37
N ARG A 248 32.45 -0.18 32.22
CA ARG A 248 31.95 -1.42 32.83
C ARG A 248 30.68 -1.16 33.66
N PHE A 249 30.67 -0.13 34.47
CA PHE A 249 29.50 0.23 35.28
C PHE A 249 28.32 0.65 34.43
N GLN A 250 28.53 1.49 33.41
CA GLN A 250 27.46 1.87 32.47
C GLN A 250 26.94 0.66 31.69
N GLN A 251 27.82 -0.27 31.30
CA GLN A 251 27.42 -1.50 30.63
C GLN A 251 26.64 -2.42 31.56
N ALA A 252 27.08 -2.58 32.81
CA ALA A 252 26.37 -3.39 33.81
C ALA A 252 24.96 -2.85 34.09
N ILE A 253 24.77 -1.53 34.15
CA ILE A 253 23.44 -0.92 34.26
C ILE A 253 22.59 -1.27 33.02
N LYS A 254 23.14 -1.13 31.81
CA LYS A 254 22.45 -1.48 30.56
C LYS A 254 22.08 -2.97 30.51
N ASP A 255 22.97 -3.83 30.96
CA ASP A 255 22.78 -5.29 30.96
C ASP A 255 21.76 -5.74 32.02
N SER A 256 21.77 -5.10 33.21
CA SER A 256 20.80 -5.40 34.29
C SER A 256 19.37 -5.02 33.92
N LEU A 257 19.20 -4.04 33.02
CA LEU A 257 17.91 -3.61 32.48
C LEU A 257 17.49 -4.41 31.25
N GLY A 258 18.32 -5.39 30.84
CA GLY A 258 18.10 -6.31 29.72
C GLY A 258 18.67 -5.79 28.41
N ALA A 259 19.39 -6.64 27.68
CA ALA A 259 20.06 -6.33 26.41
C ALA A 259 19.14 -5.75 25.30
N GLN A 260 17.82 -5.95 25.44
CA GLN A 260 16.81 -5.36 24.55
C GLN A 260 16.41 -3.93 24.96
N ASN A 261 16.88 -3.42 26.09
CA ASN A 261 16.50 -2.14 26.68
C ASN A 261 17.54 -1.02 26.47
N THR A 262 18.57 -1.25 25.67
CA THR A 262 19.70 -0.35 25.47
C THR A 262 19.37 1.07 24.96
N GLY A 263 18.15 1.36 24.62
CA GLY A 263 17.73 2.70 24.16
C GLY A 263 16.95 3.56 25.16
N GLY A 264 16.72 3.09 26.38
CA GLY A 264 15.85 3.74 27.37
C GLY A 264 16.52 4.22 28.65
N VAL A 265 17.84 4.02 28.81
CA VAL A 265 18.57 4.44 30.00
C VAL A 265 19.44 5.63 29.65
N LEU A 266 19.16 6.75 30.31
CA LEU A 266 20.01 7.94 30.26
C LEU A 266 20.86 7.96 31.53
N CYS A 267 22.16 7.73 31.39
CA CYS A 267 23.12 7.87 32.48
C CYS A 267 23.68 9.30 32.46
N LEU A 268 23.50 10.02 33.54
CA LEU A 268 24.09 11.33 33.75
C LEU A 268 25.04 11.30 34.95
N GLU A 269 26.23 11.83 34.78
CA GLU A 269 27.17 12.07 35.87
C GLU A 269 27.05 13.51 36.30
N MET A 270 26.71 13.74 37.57
CA MET A 270 26.54 15.09 38.14
C MET A 270 27.11 15.10 39.55
N ASP A 271 27.77 16.20 39.89
CA ASP A 271 28.16 16.48 41.27
C ASP A 271 26.93 16.96 42.04
N PHE A 272 26.54 16.25 43.07
CA PHE A 272 25.46 16.67 43.97
C PHE A 272 25.87 16.56 45.44
N ALA A 273 25.49 17.55 46.19
CA ALA A 273 25.84 17.66 47.58
C ALA A 273 25.00 16.70 48.44
N GLY A 274 25.62 15.64 48.93
CA GLY A 274 25.02 14.69 49.88
C GLY A 274 26.11 13.78 50.46
N GLU A 275 26.10 13.60 51.78
CA GLU A 275 27.13 12.78 52.46
C GLU A 275 26.76 11.31 52.60
N LYS A 276 25.55 10.91 52.22
CA LYS A 276 25.06 9.52 52.39
C LYS A 276 25.25 8.68 51.13
N LEU A 277 25.53 7.39 51.33
CA LEU A 277 25.72 6.44 50.24
C LEU A 277 24.48 6.32 49.32
N ASP A 278 23.29 6.49 49.91
CA ASP A 278 22.00 6.50 49.17
C ASP A 278 21.84 7.70 48.21
N ASP A 279 22.66 8.76 48.41
CA ASP A 279 22.67 9.94 47.57
C ASP A 279 23.65 9.79 46.40
N ALA A 280 24.43 8.69 46.31
CA ALA A 280 25.42 8.48 45.27
C ALA A 280 24.84 8.07 43.92
N ILE A 281 23.65 7.46 43.93
CA ILE A 281 22.95 7.01 42.73
C ILE A 281 21.47 7.37 42.86
N LEU A 282 20.98 8.21 41.94
CA LEU A 282 19.56 8.55 41.83
C LEU A 282 18.98 7.84 40.59
N ILE A 283 18.06 6.94 40.81
CA ILE A 283 17.29 6.29 39.75
C ILE A 283 15.91 6.93 39.72
N LYS A 284 15.60 7.65 38.64
CA LYS A 284 14.29 8.27 38.44
C LYS A 284 13.64 7.73 37.18
N GLN A 285 12.48 7.18 37.34
CA GLN A 285 11.65 6.78 36.22
C GLN A 285 11.00 8.05 35.63
N ILE A 286 11.23 8.26 34.33
CA ILE A 286 10.54 9.33 33.60
C ILE A 286 9.22 8.75 33.15
N GLU A 287 8.14 9.13 33.82
CA GLU A 287 6.78 8.73 33.46
C GLU A 287 6.44 9.24 32.05
N SER A 288 6.01 8.34 31.18
CA SER A 288 5.38 8.74 29.94
C SER A 288 4.01 9.32 30.25
N LYS A 289 3.80 10.60 29.96
CA LYS A 289 2.51 11.28 30.09
C LYS A 289 1.48 10.92 29.03
N ILE A 290 1.67 9.80 28.34
CA ILE A 290 0.72 9.37 27.31
C ILE A 290 -0.47 8.73 28.02
N ASP A 291 -1.61 9.41 27.93
CA ASP A 291 -2.88 8.96 28.50
C ASP A 291 -3.45 7.81 27.64
N ASP A 292 -3.72 6.66 28.28
CA ASP A 292 -4.33 5.50 27.63
C ASP A 292 -5.67 5.84 26.97
N LYS A 293 -6.39 6.83 27.50
CA LYS A 293 -7.65 7.31 26.90
C LYS A 293 -7.44 8.01 25.57
N LEU A 294 -6.35 8.80 25.46
CA LEU A 294 -5.98 9.45 24.20
C LEU A 294 -5.61 8.41 23.14
N PHE A 295 -4.89 7.37 23.53
CA PHE A 295 -4.54 6.26 22.63
C PHE A 295 -5.79 5.53 22.12
N ASN A 296 -6.70 5.15 22.99
CA ASN A 296 -7.92 4.44 22.63
C ASN A 296 -8.83 5.29 21.72
N TYR A 297 -8.97 6.58 22.01
CA TYR A 297 -9.72 7.51 21.15
C TYR A 297 -9.09 7.63 19.77
N THR A 298 -7.77 7.83 19.72
CA THR A 298 -7.03 7.96 18.46
C THR A 298 -7.14 6.68 17.64
N GLU A 299 -7.00 5.50 18.24
CA GLU A 299 -7.14 4.22 17.53
C GLU A 299 -8.53 4.03 16.93
N THR A 300 -9.59 4.39 17.66
CA THR A 300 -10.96 4.27 17.15
C THR A 300 -11.19 5.22 15.98
N SER A 301 -10.81 6.50 16.13
CA SER A 301 -10.97 7.52 15.09
C SER A 301 -10.15 7.19 13.83
N VAL A 302 -8.90 6.77 13.99
CA VAL A 302 -8.02 6.36 12.89
C VAL A 302 -8.65 5.21 12.09
N ARG A 303 -9.13 4.19 12.78
CA ARG A 303 -9.81 3.05 12.13
C ARG A 303 -11.05 3.50 11.37
N GLU A 304 -11.91 4.31 11.98
CA GLU A 304 -13.12 4.81 11.32
C GLU A 304 -12.81 5.61 10.05
N ASN A 305 -11.82 6.50 10.10
CA ASN A 305 -11.39 7.28 8.95
C ASN A 305 -10.91 6.38 7.81
N ILE A 306 -10.12 5.34 8.11
CA ILE A 306 -9.66 4.37 7.11
C ILE A 306 -10.85 3.64 6.48
N LEU A 307 -11.83 3.19 7.28
CA LEU A 307 -13.02 2.50 6.77
C LEU A 307 -13.88 3.37 5.86
N VAL A 308 -13.98 4.66 6.19
CA VAL A 308 -14.67 5.65 5.34
C VAL A 308 -13.99 5.77 3.97
N ALA A 309 -12.66 5.76 3.91
CA ALA A 309 -11.91 5.80 2.66
C ALA A 309 -12.18 4.57 1.76
N PHE A 310 -12.52 3.42 2.33
CA PHE A 310 -12.93 2.21 1.60
C PHE A 310 -14.46 2.13 1.37
N ASN A 311 -15.05 3.21 0.88
CA ASN A 311 -16.48 3.32 0.55
C ASN A 311 -17.40 3.06 1.76
N ASN A 312 -17.09 3.62 2.92
CA ASN A 312 -17.83 3.40 4.15
C ASN A 312 -17.96 1.90 4.48
N LEU A 313 -16.86 1.19 4.50
CA LEU A 313 -16.87 -0.23 4.86
C LEU A 313 -17.40 -0.41 6.30
N PRO A 314 -18.50 -1.14 6.51
CA PRO A 314 -19.01 -1.38 7.85
C PRO A 314 -18.01 -2.14 8.72
N ALA A 315 -17.70 -1.61 9.90
CA ALA A 315 -16.74 -2.21 10.84
C ALA A 315 -17.09 -3.66 11.20
N GLY A 316 -18.39 -3.99 11.24
CA GLY A 316 -18.86 -5.35 11.48
C GLY A 316 -18.53 -6.38 10.41
N LEU A 317 -18.09 -5.95 9.22
CA LEU A 317 -17.59 -6.86 8.19
C LEU A 317 -16.09 -7.19 8.37
N ILE A 318 -15.35 -6.40 9.15
CA ILE A 318 -13.94 -6.64 9.47
C ILE A 318 -13.81 -7.42 10.79
N LYS A 319 -14.54 -6.98 11.83
CA LYS A 319 -14.48 -7.59 13.16
C LYS A 319 -15.83 -8.21 13.50
N THR A 320 -15.89 -9.51 13.52
CA THR A 320 -17.09 -10.27 13.92
C THR A 320 -17.28 -10.39 15.44
N ASN A 321 -16.29 -9.99 16.23
CA ASN A 321 -16.26 -10.23 17.69
C ASN A 321 -16.57 -8.99 18.56
N GLU A 322 -17.01 -7.87 17.97
CA GLU A 322 -17.50 -6.77 18.81
C GLU A 322 -18.84 -7.15 19.45
N ALA A 323 -18.98 -6.91 20.74
CA ALA A 323 -20.13 -7.31 21.55
C ALA A 323 -21.50 -6.84 21.00
N SER A 324 -21.52 -5.88 20.09
CA SER A 324 -22.68 -5.43 19.34
C SER A 324 -23.22 -6.46 18.32
N LEU A 325 -22.40 -7.41 17.87
CA LEU A 325 -22.83 -8.44 16.92
C LEU A 325 -23.71 -9.53 17.55
N PHE A 326 -23.57 -9.78 18.84
CA PHE A 326 -24.47 -10.71 19.53
C PHE A 326 -25.86 -10.12 19.80
N GLY A 327 -26.03 -8.79 19.70
CA GLY A 327 -27.31 -8.11 19.72
C GLY A 327 -27.92 -7.84 18.36
N ASN A 328 -27.15 -8.00 17.28
CA ASN A 328 -27.67 -7.80 15.92
C ASN A 328 -28.18 -9.12 15.37
N SER A 329 -29.45 -9.15 15.00
CA SER A 329 -30.05 -10.25 14.26
C SER A 329 -29.25 -10.53 12.97
N GLY A 330 -29.27 -11.76 12.45
CA GLY A 330 -28.65 -12.08 11.17
C GLY A 330 -29.07 -11.14 10.02
N GLU A 331 -30.18 -10.44 10.19
CA GLU A 331 -30.71 -9.40 9.32
C GLU A 331 -29.80 -8.15 9.27
N ALA A 332 -29.28 -7.69 10.40
CA ALA A 332 -28.35 -6.54 10.41
C ALA A 332 -27.05 -6.84 9.65
N ILE A 333 -26.54 -8.06 9.74
CA ILE A 333 -25.34 -8.47 8.98
C ILE A 333 -25.68 -8.54 7.49
N ARG A 334 -26.85 -9.04 7.11
CA ARG A 334 -27.31 -9.07 5.71
C ARG A 334 -27.43 -7.66 5.16
N GLU A 335 -28.00 -6.74 5.94
CA GLU A 335 -28.17 -5.35 5.52
C GLU A 335 -26.82 -4.62 5.36
N MET A 336 -25.85 -4.83 6.29
CA MET A 336 -24.49 -4.32 6.12
C MET A 336 -23.83 -4.83 4.85
N LYS A 337 -23.95 -6.12 4.56
CA LYS A 337 -23.44 -6.73 3.33
C LYS A 337 -24.08 -6.11 2.10
N ARG A 338 -25.41 -5.93 2.11
CA ARG A 338 -26.17 -5.35 1.01
C ARG A 338 -25.76 -3.90 0.76
N THR A 339 -25.73 -3.08 1.80
CA THR A 339 -25.30 -1.68 1.72
C THR A 339 -23.90 -1.57 1.14
N TYR A 340 -22.97 -2.40 1.60
CA TYR A 340 -21.61 -2.35 1.09
C TYR A 340 -21.49 -2.86 -0.34
N TRP A 341 -22.30 -3.84 -0.74
CA TRP A 341 -22.42 -4.27 -2.13
C TRP A 341 -22.90 -3.13 -3.04
N GLU A 342 -23.84 -2.32 -2.59
CA GLU A 342 -24.33 -1.13 -3.31
C GLU A 342 -23.25 -0.05 -3.38
N ASN A 343 -22.53 0.23 -2.29
CA ASN A 343 -21.45 1.22 -2.24
C ASN A 343 -20.27 0.89 -3.18
N THR A 344 -20.06 -0.36 -3.51
CA THR A 344 -18.98 -0.81 -4.42
C THR A 344 -19.43 -1.01 -5.86
N THR A 345 -20.67 -0.67 -6.21
CA THR A 345 -21.24 -0.92 -7.54
C THR A 345 -20.46 -0.25 -8.66
N LYS A 346 -19.97 0.98 -8.46
CA LYS A 346 -19.26 1.72 -9.49
C LYS A 346 -17.95 1.03 -9.88
N GLU A 347 -17.16 0.64 -8.91
CA GLU A 347 -15.89 -0.05 -9.12
C GLU A 347 -16.11 -1.45 -9.71
N ARG A 348 -17.10 -2.17 -9.22
CA ARG A 348 -17.47 -3.49 -9.73
C ARG A 348 -17.92 -3.42 -11.19
N SER A 349 -18.76 -2.44 -11.55
CA SER A 349 -19.19 -2.24 -12.94
C SER A 349 -18.02 -1.91 -13.87
N LEU A 350 -17.05 -1.12 -13.39
CA LEU A 350 -15.84 -0.81 -14.15
C LEU A 350 -15.00 -2.06 -14.36
N LEU A 351 -14.74 -2.85 -13.31
CA LEU A 351 -14.02 -4.12 -13.41
C LEU A 351 -14.66 -5.05 -14.42
N THR A 352 -15.98 -5.25 -14.30
CA THR A 352 -16.76 -6.11 -15.19
C THR A 352 -16.70 -5.61 -16.65
N ALA A 353 -16.81 -4.31 -16.86
CA ALA A 353 -16.73 -3.72 -18.20
C ALA A 353 -15.35 -3.94 -18.84
N VAL A 354 -14.27 -3.78 -18.06
CA VAL A 354 -12.89 -4.03 -18.52
C VAL A 354 -12.72 -5.50 -18.92
N ILE A 355 -13.14 -6.42 -18.06
CA ILE A 355 -13.05 -7.86 -18.34
C ILE A 355 -13.82 -8.21 -19.62
N ASN A 356 -15.07 -7.77 -19.74
CA ASN A 356 -15.89 -8.03 -20.93
C ASN A 356 -15.29 -7.40 -22.20
N GLN A 357 -14.72 -6.22 -22.11
CA GLN A 357 -14.01 -5.58 -23.24
C GLN A 357 -12.82 -6.42 -23.73
N LEU A 358 -12.07 -7.03 -22.81
CA LEU A 358 -10.94 -7.91 -23.16
C LEU A 358 -11.42 -9.23 -23.74
N LEU A 359 -12.44 -9.87 -23.13
CA LEU A 359 -13.01 -11.12 -23.60
C LEU A 359 -13.59 -10.98 -25.01
N GLN A 360 -14.33 -9.92 -25.32
CA GLN A 360 -14.91 -9.66 -26.66
C GLN A 360 -13.84 -9.58 -27.77
N ARG A 361 -12.61 -9.28 -27.41
CA ARG A 361 -11.48 -9.21 -28.36
C ARG A 361 -10.55 -10.41 -28.25
N SER A 362 -10.82 -11.33 -27.36
CA SER A 362 -10.04 -12.56 -27.19
C SER A 362 -10.26 -13.53 -28.35
N GLN A 363 -9.24 -14.28 -28.67
CA GLN A 363 -9.29 -15.34 -29.69
C GLN A 363 -10.32 -16.42 -29.33
N ASP A 364 -10.38 -16.80 -28.05
CA ASP A 364 -11.10 -17.98 -27.60
C ASP A 364 -12.49 -17.64 -27.01
N TYR A 365 -12.71 -16.38 -26.56
CA TYR A 365 -13.85 -16.02 -25.70
C TYR A 365 -14.68 -14.84 -26.20
N ALA A 366 -14.60 -14.49 -27.49
CA ALA A 366 -15.24 -13.29 -28.05
C ALA A 366 -16.78 -13.20 -27.88
N SER A 367 -17.47 -14.33 -27.71
CA SER A 367 -18.92 -14.39 -27.50
C SER A 367 -19.34 -14.43 -26.03
N LEU A 368 -18.36 -14.51 -25.11
CA LEU A 368 -18.63 -14.62 -23.69
C LEU A 368 -18.85 -13.24 -23.07
N ILE A 369 -19.89 -13.12 -22.27
CA ILE A 369 -20.15 -11.97 -21.39
C ILE A 369 -20.25 -12.53 -19.99
N VAL A 370 -19.50 -11.92 -19.06
CA VAL A 370 -19.47 -12.33 -17.66
C VAL A 370 -20.06 -11.25 -16.77
N GLU A 371 -20.71 -11.68 -15.70
CA GLU A 371 -21.22 -10.83 -14.62
C GLU A 371 -20.84 -11.44 -13.27
N PRO A 372 -20.43 -10.62 -12.29
CA PRO A 372 -20.06 -11.13 -10.98
C PRO A 372 -21.28 -11.66 -10.22
N LEU A 373 -21.14 -12.84 -9.66
CA LEU A 373 -22.16 -13.45 -8.82
C LEU A 373 -22.24 -12.71 -7.48
N LYS A 374 -23.46 -12.43 -7.03
CA LYS A 374 -23.69 -11.70 -5.76
C LYS A 374 -23.15 -12.49 -4.57
N LEU A 375 -22.51 -11.78 -3.63
CA LEU A 375 -22.07 -12.36 -2.34
C LEU A 375 -23.25 -12.69 -1.41
N ILE A 376 -24.41 -12.08 -1.64
CA ILE A 376 -25.61 -12.22 -0.82
C ILE A 376 -26.61 -13.00 -1.63
N ASP A 377 -27.03 -14.13 -1.10
CA ASP A 377 -28.20 -14.82 -1.63
C ASP A 377 -29.42 -13.97 -1.26
N ASP A 378 -30.12 -13.46 -2.27
CA ASP A 378 -31.46 -12.93 -2.07
C ASP A 378 -32.30 -14.12 -1.58
N ALA A 379 -32.53 -14.20 -0.27
CA ALA A 379 -33.47 -15.19 0.26
C ALA A 379 -34.77 -14.93 -0.46
N THR A 380 -35.18 -15.86 -1.32
CA THR A 380 -36.59 -15.96 -1.73
C THR A 380 -37.37 -15.96 -0.43
N PRO A 381 -38.36 -15.06 -0.23
CA PRO A 381 -39.21 -15.15 0.92
C PRO A 381 -39.81 -16.56 0.89
N ASP A 382 -39.53 -17.35 1.92
CA ASP A 382 -40.21 -18.62 2.15
C ASP A 382 -41.71 -18.30 2.06
N ASN A 383 -42.31 -18.82 1.03
CA ASN A 383 -43.74 -18.76 0.86
C ASN A 383 -44.32 -19.60 2.03
N PRO A 384 -44.99 -19.02 3.02
CA PRO A 384 -45.59 -19.80 4.09
C PRO A 384 -46.76 -20.57 3.43
N GLN A 385 -46.61 -21.89 3.36
CA GLN A 385 -47.76 -22.79 3.10
C GLN A 385 -48.69 -22.79 4.29
#